data_de52ce1bb8d6bb2e953053b4519f36bb
#
_entry.id   de52ce1bb8d6bb2e953053b4519f36bb
#
_cell.length_a   1.000
_cell.length_b   1.000
_cell.length_c   1.000
_cell.angle_alpha   90.00
_cell.angle_beta   90.00
_cell.angle_gamma   90.00
#
_symmetry.space_group_name_H-M   'P 1'
#
loop_
_entity.id
_entity.type
_entity.pdbx_description
1 polymer ?
#
loop_
_entity_poly.entity_id
_entity_poly.type
_entity_poly.pdbx_seq_one_letter_code
_entity_poly.pdbx_strand_id
1 'polypeptide(L)'
;MNGKEMDNSLIGKKIIETAVNLDESLVEILRMEVKRMKQLAKSDIAANEFQKTNNIIRNIIIALLITDEKIKTGIDLYMNNSKT
;
A
#
# COMPACT_ATOMS: atom_id res chain seq x y z
N MET A 1 -28.46 -20.66 -7.68
CA MET A 1 -27.17 -20.09 -7.32
C MET A 1 -26.91 -18.83 -8.10
N ASN A 2 -26.33 -17.92 -7.45
CA ASN A 2 -26.17 -16.63 -8.04
C ASN A 2 -24.69 -16.37 -8.40
N GLY A 3 -24.40 -16.40 -9.69
CA GLY A 3 -23.05 -16.19 -10.19
C GLY A 3 -22.46 -14.85 -9.78
N LYS A 4 -23.31 -13.84 -9.60
CA LYS A 4 -22.86 -12.52 -9.16
C LYS A 4 -22.26 -12.54 -7.76
N GLU A 5 -22.85 -13.32 -6.85
CA GLU A 5 -22.33 -13.43 -5.49
C GLU A 5 -20.96 -14.09 -5.47
N MET A 6 -20.79 -15.17 -6.23
CA MET A 6 -19.50 -15.82 -6.37
C MET A 6 -18.47 -14.89 -7.01
N ASP A 7 -18.88 -14.17 -8.06
CA ASP A 7 -17.99 -13.24 -8.74
C ASP A 7 -17.53 -12.14 -7.82
N ASN A 8 -18.44 -11.57 -7.00
CA ASN A 8 -18.08 -10.52 -6.05
C ASN A 8 -17.14 -11.02 -4.97
N SER A 9 -17.35 -12.25 -4.49
CA SER A 9 -16.45 -12.86 -3.52
C SER A 9 -15.06 -13.06 -4.11
N LEU A 10 -14.98 -13.57 -5.33
CA LEU A 10 -13.71 -13.75 -6.02
C LEU A 10 -13.02 -12.41 -6.29
N ILE A 11 -13.80 -11.41 -6.71
CA ILE A 11 -13.28 -10.07 -6.95
C ILE A 11 -12.73 -9.50 -5.65
N GLY A 12 -13.47 -9.63 -4.55
CA GLY A 12 -13.03 -9.17 -3.24
C GLY A 12 -11.70 -9.79 -2.83
N LYS A 13 -11.57 -11.10 -2.97
CA LYS A 13 -10.32 -11.81 -2.66
C LYS A 13 -9.17 -11.35 -3.55
N LYS A 14 -9.46 -11.13 -4.83
CA LYS A 14 -8.45 -10.68 -5.78
C LYS A 14 -7.96 -9.29 -5.44
N ILE A 15 -8.87 -8.40 -5.05
CA ILE A 15 -8.52 -7.05 -4.62
C ILE A 15 -7.63 -7.10 -3.39
N ILE A 16 -8.00 -7.92 -2.40
CA ILE A 16 -7.22 -8.07 -1.17
C ILE A 16 -5.82 -8.57 -1.50
N GLU A 17 -5.72 -9.63 -2.28
CA GLU A 17 -4.44 -10.24 -2.64
C GLU A 17 -3.53 -9.26 -3.37
N THR A 18 -4.08 -8.57 -4.36
CA THR A 18 -3.32 -7.58 -5.15
C THR A 18 -2.87 -6.42 -4.26
N ALA A 19 -3.75 -5.93 -3.40
CA ALA A 19 -3.44 -4.80 -2.52
C ALA A 19 -2.40 -5.18 -1.46
N VAL A 20 -2.49 -6.39 -0.91
CA VAL A 20 -1.50 -6.87 0.06
C VAL A 20 -0.12 -6.99 -0.59
N ASN A 21 -0.06 -7.51 -1.81
CA ASN A 21 1.20 -7.63 -2.54
C ASN A 21 1.82 -6.25 -2.81
N LEU A 22 0.98 -5.29 -3.19
CA LEU A 22 1.45 -3.93 -3.41
C LEU A 22 1.94 -3.30 -2.10
N ASP A 23 1.21 -3.54 -1.03
CA ASP A 23 1.57 -3.04 0.30
C ASP A 23 2.96 -3.53 0.72
N GLU A 24 3.24 -4.82 0.52
CA GLU A 24 4.55 -5.39 0.82
C GLU A 24 5.65 -4.71 0.03
N SER A 25 5.42 -4.47 -1.25
CA SER A 25 6.38 -3.78 -2.12
C SER A 25 6.63 -2.34 -1.66
N LEU A 26 5.56 -1.63 -1.30
CA LEU A 26 5.66 -0.26 -0.83
C LEU A 26 6.41 -0.16 0.49
N VAL A 27 6.16 -1.09 1.41
CA VAL A 27 6.87 -1.13 2.69
C VAL A 27 8.36 -1.37 2.47
N GLU A 28 8.71 -2.23 1.53
CA GLU A 28 10.11 -2.50 1.21
C GLU A 28 10.81 -1.26 0.67
N ILE A 29 10.16 -0.54 -0.24
CA ILE A 29 10.69 0.71 -0.77
C ILE A 29 10.82 1.76 0.36
N LEU A 30 9.82 1.82 1.23
CA LEU A 30 9.85 2.73 2.37
C LEU A 30 11.07 2.49 3.26
N ARG A 31 11.36 1.21 3.55
CA ARG A 31 12.54 0.83 4.34
C ARG A 31 13.83 1.32 3.70
N MET A 32 13.94 1.19 2.40
CA MET A 32 15.12 1.65 1.65
C MET A 32 15.27 3.17 1.75
N GLU A 33 14.18 3.90 1.61
CA GLU A 33 14.22 5.37 1.68
C GLU A 33 14.50 5.87 3.08
N VAL A 34 13.96 5.21 4.10
CA VAL A 34 14.26 5.54 5.50
C VAL A 34 15.75 5.31 5.78
N LYS A 35 16.31 4.21 5.26
CA LYS A 35 17.74 3.93 5.40
C LYS A 35 18.58 5.01 4.74
N ARG A 36 18.16 5.46 3.55
CA ARG A 36 18.83 6.56 2.86
C ARG A 36 18.80 7.84 3.69
N MET A 37 17.64 8.15 4.27
CA MET A 37 17.49 9.33 5.12
C MET A 37 18.46 9.28 6.31
N LYS A 38 18.62 8.13 6.93
CA LYS A 38 19.56 7.95 8.04
C LYS A 38 20.99 8.18 7.60
N GLN A 39 21.34 7.71 6.41
CA GLN A 39 22.69 7.92 5.86
C GLN A 39 22.94 9.40 5.54
N LEU A 40 21.93 10.08 4.98
CA LEU A 40 22.02 11.51 4.69
C LEU A 40 22.20 12.31 5.97
N ALA A 41 21.56 11.91 7.05
CA ALA A 41 21.66 12.60 8.33
C ALA A 41 23.06 12.53 8.93
N LYS A 42 23.86 11.54 8.52
CA LYS A 42 25.23 11.37 9.01
C LYS A 42 26.27 12.07 8.13
N SER A 43 25.87 12.62 7.00
CA SER A 43 26.78 13.24 6.05
C SER A 43 26.47 14.72 5.88
N ASP A 44 27.46 15.42 5.36
CA ASP A 44 27.39 16.86 5.18
C ASP A 44 26.80 17.17 3.81
N ILE A 45 25.54 16.77 3.61
CA ILE A 45 24.88 16.83 2.31
C ILE A 45 23.88 17.98 2.25
N ALA A 46 23.69 18.54 1.07
CA ALA A 46 22.80 19.64 0.82
C ALA A 46 21.34 19.32 1.19
N ALA A 47 20.64 20.32 1.72
CA ALA A 47 19.27 20.19 2.18
C ALA A 47 18.30 19.67 1.11
N ASN A 48 18.58 19.90 -0.17
CA ASN A 48 17.71 19.44 -1.24
C ASN A 48 17.67 17.92 -1.36
N GLU A 49 18.72 17.21 -0.96
CA GLU A 49 18.72 15.74 -0.95
C GLU A 49 17.76 15.20 0.11
N PHE A 50 17.78 15.82 1.30
CA PHE A 50 16.79 15.49 2.34
C PHE A 50 15.39 15.73 1.85
N GLN A 51 15.16 16.85 1.18
CA GLN A 51 13.84 17.20 0.70
C GLN A 51 13.32 16.21 -0.33
N LYS A 52 14.19 15.80 -1.27
CA LYS A 52 13.83 14.79 -2.26
C LYS A 52 13.45 13.46 -1.60
N THR A 53 14.28 13.00 -0.66
CA THR A 53 14.01 11.74 0.03
C THR A 53 12.75 11.84 0.87
N ASN A 54 12.53 12.96 1.54
CA ASN A 54 11.31 13.18 2.31
C ASN A 54 10.07 13.15 1.42
N ASN A 55 10.14 13.74 0.23
CA ASN A 55 9.03 13.72 -0.71
C ASN A 55 8.71 12.31 -1.18
N ILE A 56 9.73 11.49 -1.43
CA ILE A 56 9.54 10.09 -1.80
C ILE A 56 8.85 9.33 -0.66
N ILE A 57 9.32 9.50 0.57
CA ILE A 57 8.74 8.87 1.75
C ILE A 57 7.27 9.25 1.90
N ARG A 58 6.95 10.53 1.77
CA ARG A 58 5.56 11.00 1.87
C ARG A 58 4.69 10.38 0.80
N ASN A 59 5.18 10.29 -0.43
CA ASN A 59 4.43 9.68 -1.52
C ASN A 59 4.17 8.19 -1.28
N ILE A 60 5.14 7.49 -0.71
CA ILE A 60 4.98 6.09 -0.35
C ILE A 60 3.92 5.95 0.74
N ILE A 61 3.92 6.81 1.74
CA ILE A 61 2.92 6.78 2.81
C ILE A 61 1.52 7.02 2.24
N ILE A 62 1.37 7.98 1.32
CA ILE A 62 0.09 8.23 0.67
C ILE A 62 -0.37 6.99 -0.11
N ALA A 63 0.55 6.35 -0.84
CA ALA A 63 0.25 5.14 -1.58
C ALA A 63 -0.18 4.00 -0.64
N LEU A 64 0.45 3.88 0.53
CA LEU A 64 0.07 2.89 1.53
C LEU A 64 -1.35 3.14 2.05
N LEU A 65 -1.71 4.39 2.28
CA LEU A 65 -3.07 4.74 2.71
C LEU A 65 -4.11 4.38 1.66
N ILE A 66 -3.81 4.64 0.38
CA ILE A 66 -4.70 4.28 -0.72
C ILE A 66 -4.84 2.77 -0.82
N THR A 67 -3.73 2.04 -0.68
CA THR A 67 -3.72 0.58 -0.74
C THR A 67 -4.53 -0.01 0.41
N ASP A 68 -4.44 0.57 1.60
CA ASP A 68 -5.20 0.15 2.77
C ASP A 68 -6.71 0.30 2.51
N GLU A 69 -7.13 1.38 1.87
CA GLU A 69 -8.53 1.57 1.49
C GLU A 69 -9.00 0.50 0.50
N LYS A 70 -8.13 0.08 -0.41
CA LYS A 70 -8.47 -1.00 -1.36
C LYS A 70 -8.65 -2.33 -0.64
N ILE A 71 -7.82 -2.60 0.35
CA ILE A 71 -7.97 -3.82 1.16
C ILE A 71 -9.32 -3.80 1.85
N LYS A 72 -9.69 -2.67 2.43
CA LYS A 72 -10.99 -2.51 3.08
C LYS A 72 -12.15 -2.76 2.10
N THR A 73 -12.05 -2.19 0.90
CA THR A 73 -13.06 -2.40 -0.14
C THR A 73 -13.18 -3.88 -0.50
N GLY A 74 -12.04 -4.56 -0.64
CA GLY A 74 -12.02 -5.99 -0.95
C GLY A 74 -12.68 -6.81 0.15
N ILE A 75 -12.39 -6.48 1.40
CA ILE A 75 -12.99 -7.16 2.55
C ILE A 75 -14.49 -6.93 2.56
N ASP A 76 -14.95 -5.72 2.33
CA ASP A 76 -16.38 -5.40 2.30
C ASP A 76 -17.10 -6.20 1.21
N LEU A 77 -16.52 -6.29 0.02
CA LEU A 77 -17.09 -7.08 -1.06
C LEU A 77 -17.18 -8.56 -0.69
N TYR A 78 -16.12 -9.09 -0.13
CA TYR A 78 -16.07 -10.49 0.27
C TYR A 78 -17.10 -10.78 1.37
N MET A 79 -17.16 -9.94 2.38
CA MET A 79 -18.06 -10.14 3.52
C MET A 79 -19.50 -9.93 3.16
N ASN A 80 -19.82 -8.99 2.29
CA ASN A 80 -21.19 -8.77 1.86
C ASN A 80 -21.75 -10.00 1.15
N ASN A 81 -20.91 -10.64 0.35
CA ASN A 81 -21.32 -11.91 -0.29
C ASN A 81 -21.51 -13.04 0.71
N SER A 82 -20.70 -13.05 1.76
CA SER A 82 -20.80 -14.09 2.79
C SER A 82 -22.09 -14.01 3.58
N LYS A 83 -22.72 -12.85 3.62
CA LYS A 83 -23.96 -12.62 4.39
C LYS A 83 -25.21 -13.08 3.65
N THR A 84 -25.11 -13.29 2.39
CA THR A 84 -26.25 -13.75 1.59
C THR A 84 -26.20 -15.24 1.36
#